data_53fe89ceb8fd8a9faab0aba193784acb
#
_entry.id   53fe89ceb8fd8a9faab0aba193784acb
#
_cell.length_a   1.000
_cell.length_b   1.000
_cell.length_c   1.000
_cell.angle_alpha   90.00
_cell.angle_beta   90.00
_cell.angle_gamma   90.00
#
_symmetry.space_group_name_H-M   'P 1'
#
loop_
_entity.id
_entity.type
_entity.pdbx_description
1 polymer ?
#
loop_
_entity_poly.entity_id
_entity_poly.type
_entity_poly.pdbx_seq_one_letter_code
_entity_poly.pdbx_strand_id
1 'polypeptide(L)'
;MQINPSEVTKILKEQIKKFGEKAEITEVGQVLSVGDGIARVYGLDNVQAGEMVEFSDGSKGMALNLESDNVGVVIFGEDKAIKEGDIVKRTGAIVDAPVGKKLLGRIVDALGNPIDGKGLLDKKLKRNRVEVKAPGIIPRQSVNEPVQTGLKAIDSLIPIGRGQRELIIGDRQTGKTAVAIDAIINQKTVNESNNEKEKLYCVYVAIGQKRST
;
A
#
# COMPACT_ATOMS: atom_id res chain seq x y z
N MET A 1 25.27 15.67 49.33
CA MET A 1 23.88 15.22 49.14
C MET A 1 23.82 13.79 49.66
N GLN A 2 23.15 13.56 50.80
CA GLN A 2 22.93 12.21 51.32
C GLN A 2 21.72 11.64 50.59
N ILE A 3 21.93 10.61 49.82
CA ILE A 3 20.83 9.88 49.13
C ILE A 3 20.08 9.07 50.19
N ASN A 4 18.78 9.37 50.35
CA ASN A 4 17.96 8.72 51.36
C ASN A 4 17.65 7.26 50.93
N PRO A 5 18.05 6.24 51.72
CA PRO A 5 17.88 4.83 51.36
C PRO A 5 16.41 4.43 51.06
N SER A 6 15.46 5.14 51.68
CA SER A 6 14.03 4.90 51.47
C SER A 6 13.53 5.34 50.07
N GLU A 7 14.13 6.37 49.46
CA GLU A 7 13.80 6.81 48.10
C GLU A 7 14.35 5.86 47.05
N VAL A 8 15.58 5.37 47.25
CA VAL A 8 16.17 4.36 46.35
C VAL A 8 15.36 3.08 46.36
N THR A 9 14.91 2.64 47.53
CA THR A 9 14.07 1.45 47.68
C THR A 9 12.70 1.63 47.03
N LYS A 10 12.15 2.84 47.04
CA LYS A 10 10.86 3.17 46.40
C LYS A 10 10.99 3.15 44.87
N ILE A 11 12.05 3.76 44.35
CA ILE A 11 12.37 3.76 42.89
C ILE A 11 12.63 2.34 42.39
N LEU A 12 13.40 1.54 43.13
CA LEU A 12 13.65 0.13 42.78
C LEU A 12 12.36 -0.70 42.81
N LYS A 13 11.48 -0.52 43.79
CA LYS A 13 10.17 -1.19 43.84
C LYS A 13 9.25 -0.77 42.68
N GLU A 14 9.26 0.48 42.28
CA GLU A 14 8.51 0.95 41.09
C GLU A 14 9.09 0.40 39.79
N GLN A 15 10.41 0.34 39.65
CA GLN A 15 11.04 -0.29 38.50
C GLN A 15 10.80 -1.81 38.44
N ILE A 16 10.82 -2.51 39.56
CA ILE A 16 10.51 -3.95 39.63
C ILE A 16 9.01 -4.21 39.31
N LYS A 17 8.10 -3.34 39.73
CA LYS A 17 6.68 -3.43 39.34
C LYS A 17 6.47 -3.22 37.83
N LYS A 18 7.21 -2.31 37.23
CA LYS A 18 7.18 -2.11 35.76
C LYS A 18 7.84 -3.26 34.98
N PHE A 19 8.74 -4.02 35.57
CA PHE A 19 9.32 -5.24 34.98
C PHE A 19 8.33 -6.42 34.90
N GLY A 20 7.20 -6.37 35.58
CA GLY A 20 6.13 -7.38 35.52
C GLY A 20 5.00 -7.04 34.54
N GLU A 21 4.89 -5.83 34.09
CA GLU A 21 4.06 -5.49 32.93
C GLU A 21 4.82 -5.99 31.71
N LYS A 22 4.22 -6.93 30.95
CA LYS A 22 4.71 -7.33 29.63
C LYS A 22 4.91 -6.04 28.84
N ALA A 23 6.13 -5.52 28.81
CA ALA A 23 6.52 -4.65 27.74
C ALA A 23 6.23 -5.45 26.48
N GLU A 24 5.30 -5.00 25.66
CA GLU A 24 5.28 -5.40 24.27
C GLU A 24 6.66 -4.97 23.76
N ILE A 25 7.58 -5.94 23.69
CA ILE A 25 8.89 -5.75 23.09
C ILE A 25 8.57 -5.62 21.60
N THR A 26 8.19 -4.41 21.20
CA THR A 26 8.23 -4.04 19.79
C THR A 26 9.70 -4.10 19.43
N GLU A 27 10.07 -5.13 18.69
CA GLU A 27 11.41 -5.29 18.16
C GLU A 27 11.77 -4.02 17.38
N VAL A 28 12.90 -3.44 17.75
CA VAL A 28 13.33 -2.13 17.25
C VAL A 28 14.62 -2.33 16.47
N GLY A 29 14.62 -1.85 15.23
CA GLY A 29 15.81 -1.80 14.39
C GLY A 29 16.34 -0.39 14.22
N GLN A 30 17.50 -0.28 13.59
CA GLN A 30 18.16 0.98 13.27
C GLN A 30 18.50 1.06 11.79
N VAL A 31 18.25 2.21 11.17
CA VAL A 31 18.58 2.46 9.77
C VAL A 31 20.09 2.50 9.60
N LEU A 32 20.63 1.63 8.76
CA LEU A 32 22.05 1.62 8.37
C LEU A 32 22.33 2.56 7.21
N SER A 33 21.43 2.56 6.22
CA SER A 33 21.52 3.46 5.06
C SER A 33 20.15 3.65 4.46
N VAL A 34 19.93 4.77 3.78
CA VAL A 34 18.70 5.10 3.06
C VAL A 34 19.03 5.73 1.71
N GLY A 35 18.28 5.36 0.68
CA GLY A 35 18.40 5.91 -0.66
C GLY A 35 17.44 5.26 -1.64
N ASP A 36 16.99 6.03 -2.62
CA ASP A 36 16.09 5.58 -3.71
C ASP A 36 14.81 4.89 -3.19
N GLY A 37 14.27 5.36 -2.07
CA GLY A 37 13.06 4.80 -1.47
C GLY A 37 13.26 3.47 -0.74
N ILE A 38 14.51 3.07 -0.49
CA ILE A 38 14.87 1.84 0.24
C ILE A 38 15.69 2.20 1.46
N ALA A 39 15.36 1.61 2.60
CA ALA A 39 16.17 1.65 3.82
C ALA A 39 16.73 0.26 4.11
N ARG A 40 18.00 0.20 4.50
CA ARG A 40 18.59 -0.99 5.12
C ARG A 40 18.55 -0.82 6.62
N VAL A 41 17.99 -1.81 7.30
CA VAL A 41 17.72 -1.75 8.75
C VAL A 41 18.39 -2.92 9.45
N TYR A 42 19.09 -2.67 10.53
CA TYR A 42 19.70 -3.66 11.42
C TYR A 42 18.82 -3.93 12.63
N GLY A 43 18.81 -5.15 13.15
CA GLY A 43 18.17 -5.48 14.44
C GLY A 43 16.67 -5.81 14.36
N LEU A 44 16.14 -6.11 13.17
CA LEU A 44 14.78 -6.62 12.96
C LEU A 44 14.81 -8.14 12.70
N ASP A 45 15.40 -8.92 13.61
CA ASP A 45 15.73 -10.33 13.39
C ASP A 45 14.52 -11.24 13.18
N ASN A 46 13.36 -10.89 13.75
CA ASN A 46 12.14 -11.69 13.65
C ASN A 46 11.10 -11.07 12.68
N VAL A 47 11.45 -10.05 11.90
CA VAL A 47 10.54 -9.45 10.92
C VAL A 47 10.21 -10.45 9.82
N GLN A 48 8.98 -10.42 9.34
CA GLN A 48 8.53 -11.26 8.22
C GLN A 48 8.58 -10.50 6.90
N ALA A 49 8.83 -11.20 5.80
CA ALA A 49 8.70 -10.61 4.48
C ALA A 49 7.26 -10.13 4.25
N GLY A 50 7.10 -8.89 3.75
CA GLY A 50 5.80 -8.24 3.60
C GLY A 50 5.24 -7.63 4.90
N GLU A 51 5.97 -7.68 6.01
CA GLU A 51 5.57 -7.02 7.25
C GLU A 51 5.76 -5.51 7.15
N MET A 52 4.79 -4.77 7.70
CA MET A 52 4.86 -3.31 7.79
C MET A 52 5.73 -2.90 8.96
N VAL A 53 6.60 -1.94 8.72
CA VAL A 53 7.43 -1.28 9.74
C VAL A 53 7.13 0.21 9.78
N GLU A 54 7.40 0.85 10.91
CA GLU A 54 7.18 2.28 11.12
C GLU A 54 8.49 2.95 11.56
N PHE A 55 8.86 4.01 10.86
CA PHE A 55 10.03 4.82 11.15
C PHE A 55 9.71 5.86 12.24
N SER A 56 10.76 6.43 12.84
CA SER A 56 10.64 7.42 13.92
C SER A 56 9.88 8.70 13.53
N ASP A 57 9.87 9.05 12.24
CA ASP A 57 9.12 10.18 11.68
C ASP A 57 7.64 9.88 11.39
N GLY A 58 7.19 8.64 11.63
CA GLY A 58 5.84 8.15 11.32
C GLY A 58 5.67 7.63 9.89
N SER A 59 6.71 7.68 9.06
CA SER A 59 6.70 7.05 7.74
C SER A 59 6.58 5.54 7.87
N LYS A 60 5.95 4.90 6.89
CA LYS A 60 5.76 3.45 6.86
C LYS A 60 6.59 2.82 5.77
N GLY A 61 7.01 1.59 5.99
CA GLY A 61 7.70 0.79 5.01
C GLY A 61 7.28 -0.66 5.07
N MET A 62 7.74 -1.44 4.09
CA MET A 62 7.52 -2.87 4.00
C MET A 62 8.85 -3.59 3.97
N ALA A 63 9.05 -4.54 4.86
CA ALA A 63 10.20 -5.44 4.83
C ALA A 63 10.07 -6.36 3.61
N LEU A 64 11.05 -6.30 2.72
CA LEU A 64 11.02 -7.06 1.47
C LEU A 64 12.16 -8.10 1.41
N ASN A 65 13.40 -7.66 1.61
CA ASN A 65 14.56 -8.53 1.59
C ASN A 65 15.03 -8.80 3.03
N LEU A 66 15.10 -10.07 3.39
CA LEU A 66 15.62 -10.51 4.68
C LEU A 66 17.01 -11.09 4.43
N GLU A 67 18.03 -10.36 4.84
CA GLU A 67 19.42 -10.80 4.79
C GLU A 67 19.89 -11.25 6.19
N SER A 68 21.06 -11.85 6.29
CA SER A 68 21.55 -12.41 7.55
C SER A 68 21.87 -11.36 8.62
N ASP A 69 22.17 -10.15 8.20
CA ASP A 69 22.63 -9.04 9.05
C ASP A 69 21.83 -7.76 8.89
N ASN A 70 20.94 -7.69 7.91
CA ASN A 70 20.11 -6.52 7.68
C ASN A 70 18.79 -6.88 6.98
N VAL A 71 17.85 -5.95 7.02
CA VAL A 71 16.55 -6.06 6.37
C VAL A 71 16.39 -4.90 5.37
N GLY A 72 16.12 -5.23 4.11
CA GLY A 72 15.77 -4.26 3.09
C GLY A 72 14.30 -3.87 3.21
N VAL A 73 14.04 -2.60 3.49
CA VAL A 73 12.71 -2.03 3.68
C VAL A 73 12.40 -1.05 2.55
N VAL A 74 11.30 -1.27 1.85
CA VAL A 74 10.76 -0.31 0.86
C VAL A 74 9.92 0.73 1.60
N ILE A 75 10.24 2.01 1.42
CA ILE A 75 9.57 3.14 2.08
C ILE A 75 8.32 3.52 1.28
N PHE A 76 7.19 3.69 1.97
CA PHE A 76 5.96 4.20 1.37
C PHE A 76 5.88 5.72 1.53
N GLY A 77 6.26 6.45 0.49
CA GLY A 77 6.24 7.91 0.48
C GLY A 77 7.60 8.53 0.21
N GLU A 78 7.85 9.68 0.83
CA GLU A 78 9.14 10.38 0.70
C GLU A 78 10.14 9.86 1.75
N ASP A 79 11.36 9.58 1.30
CA ASP A 79 12.46 9.09 2.12
C ASP A 79 13.34 10.20 2.74
N LYS A 80 13.09 11.46 2.35
CA LYS A 80 13.93 12.62 2.72
C LYS A 80 14.04 12.90 4.22
N ALA A 81 13.03 12.51 4.99
CA ALA A 81 12.99 12.72 6.43
C ALA A 81 13.76 11.63 7.21
N ILE A 82 13.96 10.47 6.58
CA ILE A 82 14.61 9.31 7.20
C ILE A 82 16.11 9.43 7.07
N LYS A 83 16.82 9.19 8.16
CA LYS A 83 18.29 9.31 8.24
C LYS A 83 18.93 8.02 8.77
N GLU A 84 20.22 7.86 8.48
CA GLU A 84 21.03 6.83 9.12
C GLU A 84 21.01 7.00 10.64
N GLY A 85 20.82 5.90 11.35
CA GLY A 85 20.70 5.90 12.80
C GLY A 85 19.26 6.01 13.32
N ASP A 86 18.28 6.34 12.47
CA ASP A 86 16.88 6.43 12.88
C ASP A 86 16.33 5.07 13.34
N ILE A 87 15.38 5.13 14.24
CA ILE A 87 14.73 3.96 14.83
C ILE A 87 13.59 3.50 13.95
N VAL A 88 13.52 2.19 13.73
CA VAL A 88 12.45 1.51 13.00
C VAL A 88 11.78 0.51 13.92
N LYS A 89 10.46 0.51 13.98
CA LYS A 89 9.65 -0.39 14.81
C LYS A 89 8.89 -1.38 13.95
N ARG A 90 8.85 -2.64 14.38
CA ARG A 90 7.93 -3.63 13.81
C ARG A 90 6.50 -3.30 14.19
N THR A 91 5.59 -3.55 13.25
CA THR A 91 4.15 -3.47 13.52
C THR A 91 3.52 -4.83 13.79
N GLY A 92 4.18 -5.93 13.44
CA GLY A 92 3.65 -7.30 13.53
C GLY A 92 2.52 -7.57 12.52
N ALA A 93 2.23 -6.66 11.63
CA ALA A 93 1.15 -6.76 10.65
C ALA A 93 1.71 -6.80 9.23
N ILE A 94 1.24 -7.74 8.42
CA ILE A 94 1.53 -7.77 6.98
C ILE A 94 0.83 -6.59 6.30
N VAL A 95 1.49 -5.98 5.32
CA VAL A 95 0.95 -4.84 4.57
C VAL A 95 -0.40 -5.20 3.95
N ASP A 96 -1.40 -4.41 4.28
CA ASP A 96 -2.77 -4.54 3.80
C ASP A 96 -3.34 -3.19 3.35
N ALA A 97 -4.40 -3.23 2.55
CA ALA A 97 -5.10 -2.05 2.06
C ALA A 97 -6.62 -2.20 2.25
N PRO A 98 -7.36 -1.10 2.46
CA PRO A 98 -8.80 -1.14 2.53
C PRO A 98 -9.39 -1.52 1.17
N VAL A 99 -10.47 -2.31 1.19
CA VAL A 99 -11.16 -2.76 0.00
C VAL A 99 -12.67 -2.59 0.12
N GLY A 100 -13.34 -2.39 -1.00
CA GLY A 100 -14.81 -2.36 -1.07
C GLY A 100 -15.39 -1.21 -1.88
N LYS A 101 -16.69 -1.27 -2.13
CA LYS A 101 -17.43 -0.29 -2.96
C LYS A 101 -17.37 1.15 -2.42
N LYS A 102 -17.11 1.33 -1.13
CA LYS A 102 -16.97 2.68 -0.52
C LYS A 102 -15.71 3.42 -0.98
N LEU A 103 -14.79 2.75 -1.68
CA LEU A 103 -13.65 3.37 -2.34
C LEU A 103 -13.99 4.02 -3.68
N LEU A 104 -15.17 3.72 -4.24
CA LEU A 104 -15.59 4.33 -5.50
C LEU A 104 -15.73 5.84 -5.37
N GLY A 105 -15.16 6.57 -6.33
CA GLY A 105 -15.13 8.03 -6.34
C GLY A 105 -14.12 8.63 -5.34
N ARG A 106 -13.22 7.82 -4.78
CA ARG A 106 -12.14 8.25 -3.88
C ARG A 106 -10.77 8.12 -4.54
N ILE A 107 -9.84 9.00 -4.13
CA ILE A 107 -8.43 8.91 -4.49
C ILE A 107 -7.66 8.59 -3.23
N VAL A 108 -6.89 7.51 -3.29
CA VAL A 108 -6.14 6.99 -2.14
C VAL A 108 -4.68 6.73 -2.53
N ASP A 109 -3.80 6.72 -1.54
CA ASP A 109 -2.41 6.28 -1.70
C ASP A 109 -2.28 4.74 -1.72
N ALA A 110 -1.05 4.23 -1.78
CA ALA A 110 -0.78 2.80 -1.81
C ALA A 110 -1.24 2.04 -0.55
N LEU A 111 -1.35 2.70 0.59
CA LEU A 111 -1.83 2.13 1.86
C LEU A 111 -3.34 2.32 2.04
N GLY A 112 -3.99 3.01 1.10
CA GLY A 112 -5.41 3.31 1.15
C GLY A 112 -5.76 4.55 1.97
N ASN A 113 -4.81 5.43 2.27
CA ASN A 113 -5.11 6.70 2.91
C ASN A 113 -5.70 7.66 1.87
N PRO A 114 -6.80 8.36 2.17
CA PRO A 114 -7.40 9.28 1.23
C PRO A 114 -6.54 10.53 1.04
N ILE A 115 -6.32 10.90 -0.23
CA ILE A 115 -5.57 12.10 -0.65
C ILE A 115 -6.42 13.09 -1.45
N ASP A 116 -7.72 12.85 -1.53
CA ASP A 116 -8.70 13.62 -2.31
C ASP A 116 -9.36 14.79 -1.54
N GLY A 117 -8.97 15.01 -0.30
CA GLY A 117 -9.55 16.07 0.55
C GLY A 117 -11.00 15.81 1.01
N LYS A 118 -11.60 14.66 0.68
CA LYS A 118 -12.99 14.32 1.03
C LYS A 118 -13.16 13.68 2.42
N GLY A 119 -12.16 13.81 3.29
CA GLY A 119 -12.18 13.25 4.63
C GLY A 119 -11.79 11.77 4.70
N LEU A 120 -11.75 11.24 5.92
CA LEU A 120 -11.30 9.89 6.19
C LEU A 120 -12.24 8.83 5.62
N LEU A 121 -11.69 7.67 5.28
CA LEU A 121 -12.48 6.50 4.93
C LEU A 121 -13.13 5.89 6.18
N ASP A 122 -14.21 5.14 5.95
CA ASP A 122 -14.90 4.41 7.03
C ASP A 122 -13.92 3.39 7.66
N LYS A 123 -13.73 3.49 8.98
CA LYS A 123 -12.86 2.59 9.76
C LYS A 123 -13.29 1.12 9.71
N LYS A 124 -14.55 0.85 9.33
CA LYS A 124 -15.12 -0.51 9.21
C LYS A 124 -14.89 -1.15 7.85
N LEU A 125 -14.14 -0.51 6.94
CA LEU A 125 -13.80 -1.13 5.66
C LEU A 125 -12.98 -2.41 5.89
N LYS A 126 -13.35 -3.44 5.15
CA LYS A 126 -12.55 -4.67 5.08
C LYS A 126 -11.17 -4.33 4.55
N ARG A 127 -10.15 -4.94 5.10
CA ARG A 127 -8.78 -4.84 4.59
C ARG A 127 -8.33 -6.18 4.04
N ASN A 128 -7.60 -6.15 2.96
CA ASN A 128 -7.00 -7.35 2.36
C ASN A 128 -5.50 -7.13 2.22
N ARG A 129 -4.74 -8.21 2.30
CA ARG A 129 -3.29 -8.20 2.05
C ARG A 129 -3.03 -7.65 0.64
N VAL A 130 -2.00 -6.82 0.52
CA VAL A 130 -1.59 -6.24 -0.78
C VAL A 130 -0.96 -7.32 -1.64
N GLU A 131 -0.09 -8.13 -1.05
CA GLU A 131 0.58 -9.21 -1.76
C GLU A 131 -0.27 -10.49 -1.70
N VAL A 132 -0.87 -10.84 -2.84
CA VAL A 132 -1.67 -12.04 -3.02
C VAL A 132 -1.21 -12.76 -4.29
N LYS A 133 -0.97 -14.06 -4.18
CA LYS A 133 -0.61 -14.89 -5.34
C LYS A 133 -1.76 -14.86 -6.37
N ALA A 134 -1.44 -14.46 -7.60
CA ALA A 134 -2.41 -14.46 -8.69
C ALA A 134 -2.89 -15.90 -9.01
N PRO A 135 -4.16 -16.08 -9.43
CA PRO A 135 -4.66 -17.37 -9.86
C PRO A 135 -3.87 -17.89 -11.07
N GLY A 136 -3.55 -19.17 -11.05
CA GLY A 136 -2.87 -19.84 -12.17
C GLY A 136 -3.76 -19.97 -13.42
N ILE A 137 -3.31 -20.71 -14.41
CA ILE A 137 -4.02 -20.86 -15.70
C ILE A 137 -5.34 -21.63 -15.53
N ILE A 138 -5.34 -22.71 -14.73
CA ILE A 138 -6.48 -23.61 -14.58
C ILE A 138 -7.76 -22.91 -14.03
N PRO A 139 -7.68 -22.08 -12.97
CA PRO A 139 -8.87 -21.39 -12.43
C PRO A 139 -9.30 -20.17 -13.25
N ARG A 140 -8.57 -19.79 -14.31
CA ARG A 140 -8.96 -18.65 -15.16
C ARG A 140 -9.94 -19.06 -16.22
N GLN A 141 -11.02 -18.28 -16.35
CA GLN A 141 -11.95 -18.37 -17.47
C GLN A 141 -11.35 -17.72 -18.72
N SER A 142 -11.63 -18.29 -19.89
CA SER A 142 -11.28 -17.66 -21.17
C SER A 142 -12.04 -16.34 -21.35
N VAL A 143 -11.40 -15.36 -21.99
CA VAL A 143 -12.02 -14.08 -22.33
C VAL A 143 -13.11 -14.31 -23.38
N ASN A 144 -14.37 -14.00 -23.04
CA ASN A 144 -15.53 -14.25 -23.88
C ASN A 144 -16.57 -13.10 -23.86
N GLU A 145 -16.32 -12.03 -23.08
CA GLU A 145 -17.21 -10.88 -22.99
C GLU A 145 -16.48 -9.62 -23.46
N PRO A 146 -17.02 -8.83 -24.41
CA PRO A 146 -16.36 -7.61 -24.88
C PRO A 146 -16.49 -6.47 -23.85
N VAL A 147 -15.47 -5.62 -23.81
CA VAL A 147 -15.51 -4.32 -23.13
C VAL A 147 -15.90 -3.27 -24.16
N GLN A 148 -16.97 -2.53 -23.89
CA GLN A 148 -17.36 -1.39 -24.71
C GLN A 148 -16.51 -0.18 -24.34
N THR A 149 -15.44 0.08 -25.09
CA THR A 149 -14.54 1.21 -24.83
C THR A 149 -15.15 2.53 -25.30
N GLY A 150 -16.09 2.49 -26.23
CA GLY A 150 -16.68 3.66 -26.90
C GLY A 150 -15.80 4.26 -28.00
N LEU A 151 -14.66 3.69 -28.21
CA LEU A 151 -13.77 4.04 -29.31
C LEU A 151 -14.10 3.18 -30.53
N LYS A 152 -14.78 3.73 -31.52
CA LYS A 152 -15.29 3.01 -32.69
C LYS A 152 -14.24 2.13 -33.36
N ALA A 153 -13.02 2.63 -33.50
CA ALA A 153 -11.94 1.89 -34.13
C ALA A 153 -11.53 0.63 -33.34
N ILE A 154 -11.55 0.71 -32.00
CA ILE A 154 -11.22 -0.41 -31.13
C ILE A 154 -12.39 -1.39 -31.12
N ASP A 155 -13.59 -0.92 -30.81
CA ASP A 155 -14.76 -1.77 -30.60
C ASP A 155 -15.19 -2.51 -31.87
N SER A 156 -14.94 -1.92 -33.07
CA SER A 156 -15.34 -2.54 -34.34
C SER A 156 -14.27 -3.40 -35.01
N LEU A 157 -12.99 -3.06 -34.84
CA LEU A 157 -11.89 -3.74 -35.56
C LEU A 157 -11.08 -4.66 -34.67
N ILE A 158 -10.82 -4.27 -33.43
CA ILE A 158 -9.96 -5.00 -32.49
C ILE A 158 -10.60 -4.98 -31.10
N PRO A 159 -11.76 -5.65 -30.91
CA PRO A 159 -12.50 -5.60 -29.66
C PRO A 159 -11.65 -6.15 -28.49
N ILE A 160 -11.70 -5.45 -27.37
CA ILE A 160 -11.04 -5.84 -26.13
C ILE A 160 -12.05 -6.60 -25.25
N GLY A 161 -11.61 -7.69 -24.64
CA GLY A 161 -12.45 -8.47 -23.74
C GLY A 161 -12.24 -8.17 -22.26
N ARG A 162 -13.26 -8.42 -21.45
CA ARG A 162 -13.19 -8.33 -20.00
C ARG A 162 -12.15 -9.32 -19.46
N GLY A 163 -11.17 -8.80 -18.69
CA GLY A 163 -10.06 -9.60 -18.16
C GLY A 163 -8.85 -9.70 -19.08
N GLN A 164 -8.90 -9.13 -20.28
CA GLN A 164 -7.75 -9.06 -21.20
C GLN A 164 -6.71 -8.05 -20.71
N ARG A 165 -5.44 -8.31 -21.02
CA ARG A 165 -4.32 -7.39 -20.78
C ARG A 165 -3.95 -6.71 -22.08
N GLU A 166 -4.02 -5.38 -22.08
CA GLU A 166 -3.64 -4.55 -23.21
C GLU A 166 -2.51 -3.59 -22.87
N LEU A 167 -1.61 -3.39 -23.84
CA LEU A 167 -0.53 -2.43 -23.76
C LEU A 167 -0.86 -1.22 -24.62
N ILE A 168 -0.91 -0.03 -23.99
CA ILE A 168 -1.04 1.24 -24.69
C ILE A 168 0.32 1.92 -24.66
N ILE A 169 1.03 1.89 -25.79
CA ILE A 169 2.39 2.43 -25.95
C ILE A 169 2.41 3.53 -26.98
N GLY A 170 3.27 4.51 -26.80
CA GLY A 170 3.47 5.65 -27.73
C GLY A 170 4.31 6.74 -27.08
N ASP A 171 4.72 7.71 -27.86
CA ASP A 171 5.49 8.87 -27.42
C ASP A 171 4.71 9.81 -26.47
N ARG A 172 5.37 10.84 -25.98
CA ARG A 172 4.72 11.85 -25.15
C ARG A 172 3.59 12.54 -25.94
N GLN A 173 2.47 12.80 -25.26
CA GLN A 173 1.30 13.51 -25.80
C GLN A 173 0.60 12.84 -26.99
N THR A 174 0.75 11.55 -27.18
CA THR A 174 0.08 10.77 -28.26
C THR A 174 -1.32 10.30 -27.89
N GLY A 175 -1.87 10.73 -26.74
CA GLY A 175 -3.24 10.38 -26.35
C GLY A 175 -3.39 9.07 -25.58
N LYS A 176 -2.31 8.42 -25.11
CA LYS A 176 -2.38 7.16 -24.35
C LYS A 176 -3.36 7.21 -23.17
N THR A 177 -3.23 8.24 -22.35
CA THR A 177 -4.11 8.45 -21.19
C THR A 177 -5.54 8.76 -21.62
N ALA A 178 -5.73 9.48 -22.73
CA ALA A 178 -7.06 9.80 -23.26
C ALA A 178 -7.83 8.53 -23.62
N VAL A 179 -7.20 7.57 -24.29
CA VAL A 179 -7.80 6.27 -24.61
C VAL A 179 -8.28 5.55 -23.34
N ALA A 180 -7.47 5.52 -22.30
CA ALA A 180 -7.84 4.88 -21.03
C ALA A 180 -8.99 5.63 -20.34
N ILE A 181 -8.94 6.96 -20.30
CA ILE A 181 -9.98 7.77 -19.66
C ILE A 181 -11.29 7.69 -20.41
N ASP A 182 -11.28 7.76 -21.75
CA ASP A 182 -12.47 7.63 -22.58
C ASP A 182 -13.15 6.27 -22.37
N ALA A 183 -12.36 5.19 -22.29
CA ALA A 183 -12.89 3.88 -21.96
C ALA A 183 -13.55 3.84 -20.57
N ILE A 184 -12.99 4.52 -19.56
CA ILE A 184 -13.59 4.62 -18.22
C ILE A 184 -14.90 5.43 -18.27
N ILE A 185 -14.89 6.59 -18.90
CA ILE A 185 -16.07 7.47 -19.02
C ILE A 185 -17.23 6.74 -19.70
N ASN A 186 -16.93 5.96 -20.73
CA ASN A 186 -17.94 5.22 -21.49
C ASN A 186 -18.63 4.10 -20.69
N GLN A 187 -18.01 3.63 -19.59
CA GLN A 187 -18.66 2.66 -18.71
C GLN A 187 -19.88 3.24 -17.99
N LYS A 188 -20.07 4.56 -17.99
CA LYS A 188 -21.27 5.18 -17.41
C LYS A 188 -22.55 4.56 -17.95
N THR A 189 -22.67 4.46 -19.26
CA THR A 189 -23.87 3.90 -19.94
C THR A 189 -24.09 2.42 -19.55
N VAL A 190 -22.99 1.64 -19.51
CA VAL A 190 -23.07 0.22 -19.10
C VAL A 190 -23.49 0.09 -17.63
N ASN A 191 -22.99 0.99 -16.78
CA ASN A 191 -23.23 0.96 -15.33
C ASN A 191 -24.61 1.52 -14.94
N GLU A 192 -25.34 2.16 -15.84
CA GLU A 192 -26.74 2.55 -15.66
C GLU A 192 -27.70 1.34 -15.66
N SER A 193 -27.27 0.16 -16.14
CA SER A 193 -28.01 -1.09 -16.02
C SER A 193 -28.28 -1.42 -14.55
N ASN A 194 -29.48 -1.92 -14.27
CA ASN A 194 -29.85 -2.43 -12.95
C ASN A 194 -29.22 -3.77 -12.61
N ASN A 195 -28.57 -4.42 -13.57
CA ASN A 195 -27.91 -5.70 -13.38
C ASN A 195 -26.48 -5.49 -12.82
N GLU A 196 -26.28 -5.79 -11.56
CA GLU A 196 -24.98 -5.62 -10.89
C GLU A 196 -23.85 -6.46 -11.54
N LYS A 197 -24.20 -7.59 -12.19
CA LYS A 197 -23.21 -8.46 -12.86
C LYS A 197 -22.67 -7.85 -14.15
N GLU A 198 -23.40 -6.95 -14.77
CA GLU A 198 -22.99 -6.27 -16.00
C GLU A 198 -22.11 -5.06 -15.73
N LYS A 199 -22.18 -4.50 -14.53
CA LYS A 199 -21.43 -3.31 -14.16
C LYS A 199 -19.93 -3.54 -14.22
N LEU A 200 -19.21 -2.56 -14.75
CA LEU A 200 -17.75 -2.54 -14.81
C LEU A 200 -17.20 -1.45 -13.87
N TYR A 201 -16.55 -1.88 -12.82
CA TYR A 201 -15.86 -0.97 -11.90
C TYR A 201 -14.45 -0.67 -12.42
N CYS A 202 -14.13 0.61 -12.55
CA CYS A 202 -12.85 1.05 -13.08
C CYS A 202 -11.92 1.49 -11.95
N VAL A 203 -10.67 1.08 -12.02
CA VAL A 203 -9.60 1.50 -11.11
C VAL A 203 -8.47 2.08 -11.95
N TYR A 204 -8.13 3.34 -11.71
CA TYR A 204 -7.00 4.00 -12.34
C TYR A 204 -5.82 4.05 -11.37
N VAL A 205 -4.68 3.50 -11.76
CA VAL A 205 -3.46 3.49 -10.96
C VAL A 205 -2.42 4.39 -11.60
N ALA A 206 -2.09 5.50 -10.93
CA ALA A 206 -1.08 6.45 -11.39
C ALA A 206 0.27 6.14 -10.72
N ILE A 207 1.29 5.81 -11.54
CA ILE A 207 2.64 5.53 -11.08
C ILE A 207 3.61 6.47 -11.77
N GLY A 208 4.44 7.20 -11.00
CA GLY A 208 5.45 8.11 -11.53
C GLY A 208 4.89 9.35 -12.27
N GLN A 209 3.62 9.68 -12.04
CA GLN A 209 2.98 10.86 -12.63
C GLN A 209 3.07 12.07 -11.69
N LYS A 210 3.10 13.27 -12.27
CA LYS A 210 3.04 14.51 -11.50
C LYS A 210 1.65 14.66 -10.87
N ARG A 211 1.58 15.18 -9.65
CA ARG A 211 0.30 15.47 -8.97
C ARG A 211 -0.57 16.49 -9.69
N SER A 212 0.02 17.30 -10.56
CA SER A 212 -0.68 18.30 -11.38
C SER A 212 -1.34 17.73 -12.63
N THR A 213 -1.09 16.48 -12.96
CA THR A 213 -1.69 15.78 -14.10
C THR A 213 -2.93 15.02 -13.68
#